data_f7bdc1cb92972f0856288bec8e6a4023
#
_entry.id   f7bdc1cb92972f0856288bec8e6a4023
#
_cell.length_a   1.000
_cell.length_b   1.000
_cell.length_c   1.000
_cell.angle_alpha   90.00
_cell.angle_beta   90.00
_cell.angle_gamma   90.00
#
_symmetry.space_group_name_H-M   'P 1'
#
loop_
_entity.id
_entity.type
_entity.pdbx_description
1 polymer ?
#
loop_
_entity_poly.entity_id
_entity_poly.type
_entity_poly.pdbx_seq_one_letter_code
_entity_poly.pdbx_strand_id
1 'polypeptide(L)'
;MARHHALRLFLACGSLALILSCNGGSSHTGGTGTIQVHLTDAPIDLSTVQSVTVTITGVLVYRGSDTMMPQVDDGGSIALVTHPETFDLLTLTGGATTLLASGEVPAGSYQRIRLEISSATLTYKDGTEAALKIDSNKVDIPIPFHVAVDQTSTMTLDFDAAASVQVNDTASGSLILRPVVTPVGMGS
;
A
#
# COMPACT_ATOMS: atom_id res chain seq x y z
N MET A 1 -39.24 67.60 -60.08
CA MET A 1 -37.98 68.29 -59.80
C MET A 1 -37.11 67.44 -58.94
N ALA A 2 -35.93 67.16 -59.40
CA ALA A 2 -34.90 66.29 -58.91
C ALA A 2 -34.38 66.62 -57.50
N ARG A 3 -33.87 65.63 -56.83
CA ARG A 3 -32.46 65.65 -56.36
C ARG A 3 -32.11 64.34 -55.59
N HIS A 4 -31.14 63.69 -56.21
CA HIS A 4 -30.42 62.54 -55.69
C HIS A 4 -29.54 62.90 -54.47
N HIS A 5 -29.51 62.08 -53.43
CA HIS A 5 -28.37 62.04 -52.57
C HIS A 5 -27.98 60.57 -52.33
N ALA A 6 -26.83 60.23 -52.84
CA ALA A 6 -26.15 58.96 -52.67
C ALA A 6 -25.64 58.83 -51.19
N LEU A 7 -26.01 57.79 -50.53
CA LEU A 7 -25.48 57.46 -49.23
C LEU A 7 -24.41 56.35 -49.39
N ARG A 8 -23.17 56.74 -49.14
CA ARG A 8 -21.99 55.85 -49.17
C ARG A 8 -22.00 54.91 -47.99
N LEU A 9 -22.06 53.59 -48.27
CA LEU A 9 -21.93 52.49 -47.33
C LEU A 9 -20.44 52.35 -47.02
N PHE A 10 -20.04 52.67 -45.77
CA PHE A 10 -18.74 52.29 -45.19
C PHE A 10 -18.78 50.90 -44.64
N LEU A 11 -18.11 49.98 -45.29
CA LEU A 11 -17.89 48.60 -44.81
C LEU A 11 -16.76 48.63 -43.80
N ALA A 12 -17.07 48.62 -42.51
CA ALA A 12 -16.10 48.45 -41.45
C ALA A 12 -15.85 46.97 -41.24
N CYS A 13 -14.72 46.50 -41.74
CA CYS A 13 -14.23 45.12 -41.51
C CYS A 13 -13.66 45.04 -40.10
N GLY A 14 -14.48 44.58 -39.12
CA GLY A 14 -14.06 44.31 -37.75
C GLY A 14 -13.49 42.91 -37.65
N SER A 15 -12.16 42.80 -37.66
CA SER A 15 -11.46 41.55 -37.39
C SER A 15 -11.61 41.18 -35.94
N LEU A 16 -12.49 40.22 -35.66
CA LEU A 16 -12.63 39.58 -34.34
C LEU A 16 -11.52 38.53 -34.20
N ALA A 17 -10.43 38.91 -33.54
CA ALA A 17 -9.38 37.98 -33.15
C ALA A 17 -9.89 37.12 -31.99
N LEU A 18 -10.28 35.86 -32.25
CA LEU A 18 -10.45 34.86 -31.23
C LEU A 18 -9.08 34.52 -30.65
N ILE A 19 -8.79 35.05 -29.48
CA ILE A 19 -7.68 34.54 -28.65
C ILE A 19 -8.15 33.23 -28.04
N LEU A 20 -7.82 32.09 -28.67
CA LEU A 20 -7.84 30.80 -27.99
C LEU A 20 -6.75 30.83 -26.92
N SER A 21 -7.12 31.20 -25.73
CA SER A 21 -6.32 30.96 -24.55
C SER A 21 -6.32 29.45 -24.29
N CYS A 22 -5.35 28.74 -24.88
CA CYS A 22 -4.97 27.40 -24.41
C CYS A 22 -4.38 27.59 -23.02
N ASN A 23 -5.26 27.54 -22.00
CA ASN A 23 -4.84 27.34 -20.64
C ASN A 23 -4.39 25.89 -20.53
N GLY A 24 -3.14 25.63 -20.90
CA GLY A 24 -2.47 24.36 -20.75
C GLY A 24 -2.22 24.09 -19.27
N GLY A 25 -3.30 23.87 -18.53
CA GLY A 25 -3.21 23.17 -17.26
C GLY A 25 -2.79 21.76 -17.56
N SER A 26 -1.49 21.46 -17.39
CA SER A 26 -1.00 20.09 -17.29
C SER A 26 -1.56 19.49 -16.02
N SER A 27 -2.83 19.10 -16.04
CA SER A 27 -3.34 18.11 -15.12
C SER A 27 -2.58 16.83 -15.45
N HIS A 28 -1.58 16.51 -14.68
CA HIS A 28 -1.03 15.17 -14.60
C HIS A 28 -2.13 14.30 -13.99
N THR A 29 -3.10 13.92 -14.80
CA THR A 29 -3.97 12.80 -14.50
C THR A 29 -3.12 11.54 -14.68
N GLY A 30 -2.22 11.31 -13.73
CA GLY A 30 -1.63 10.00 -13.57
C GLY A 30 -2.77 9.06 -13.24
N GLY A 31 -3.03 8.07 -14.11
CA GLY A 31 -4.05 7.06 -13.87
C GLY A 31 -3.79 6.32 -12.56
N THR A 32 -4.75 5.53 -12.13
CA THR A 32 -4.63 4.62 -10.99
C THR A 32 -4.44 3.18 -11.46
N GLY A 33 -3.91 2.33 -10.59
CA GLY A 33 -3.93 0.88 -10.71
C GLY A 33 -4.25 0.27 -9.36
N THR A 34 -4.43 -1.03 -9.32
CA THR A 34 -4.79 -1.75 -8.09
C THR A 34 -3.56 -2.47 -7.54
N ILE A 35 -3.40 -2.44 -6.22
CA ILE A 35 -2.46 -3.30 -5.50
C ILE A 35 -3.26 -4.37 -4.75
N GLN A 36 -2.78 -5.62 -4.81
CA GLN A 36 -3.21 -6.72 -3.96
C GLN A 36 -2.02 -7.24 -3.19
N VAL A 37 -2.12 -7.27 -1.88
CA VAL A 37 -1.10 -7.80 -0.98
C VAL A 37 -1.64 -9.07 -0.34
N HIS A 38 -0.96 -10.18 -0.56
CA HIS A 38 -1.26 -11.48 0.03
C HIS A 38 -0.28 -11.77 1.15
N LEU A 39 -0.74 -12.52 2.15
CA LEU A 39 0.04 -13.00 3.27
C LEU A 39 0.18 -14.52 3.15
N THR A 40 1.36 -15.02 3.41
CA THR A 40 1.68 -16.45 3.60
C THR A 40 2.59 -16.61 4.81
N ASP A 41 2.85 -17.84 5.24
CA ASP A 41 3.80 -18.16 6.30
C ASP A 41 4.73 -19.29 5.85
N ALA A 42 5.98 -19.22 6.27
CA ALA A 42 6.96 -20.29 6.07
C ALA A 42 6.55 -21.55 6.82
N PRO A 43 6.95 -22.76 6.36
CA PRO A 43 6.73 -23.98 7.11
C PRO A 43 7.39 -23.92 8.48
N ILE A 44 6.61 -24.16 9.53
CA ILE A 44 7.05 -24.07 10.91
C ILE A 44 6.88 -25.41 11.62
N ASP A 45 7.90 -25.82 12.38
CA ASP A 45 7.78 -26.93 13.32
C ASP A 45 7.54 -26.38 14.74
N LEU A 46 6.32 -26.02 15.02
CA LEU A 46 5.86 -25.69 16.38
C LEU A 46 5.02 -26.85 16.93
N SER A 47 5.68 -27.97 17.24
CA SER A 47 5.01 -29.19 17.69
C SER A 47 4.10 -29.00 18.92
N THR A 48 4.33 -27.96 19.73
CA THR A 48 3.55 -27.62 20.93
C THR A 48 2.57 -26.45 20.73
N VAL A 49 2.63 -25.74 19.60
CA VAL A 49 1.80 -24.57 19.31
C VAL A 49 0.60 -24.97 18.47
N GLN A 50 -0.55 -24.42 18.79
CA GLN A 50 -1.81 -24.59 18.05
C GLN A 50 -2.02 -23.46 17.04
N SER A 51 -1.79 -22.20 17.45
CA SER A 51 -1.94 -21.04 16.58
C SER A 51 -0.99 -19.90 16.97
N VAL A 52 -0.66 -19.06 16.00
CA VAL A 52 -0.01 -17.77 16.20
C VAL A 52 -0.85 -16.71 15.50
N THR A 53 -1.63 -15.99 16.27
CA THR A 53 -2.51 -14.95 15.73
C THR A 53 -1.83 -13.58 15.79
N VAL A 54 -1.97 -12.81 14.69
CA VAL A 54 -1.45 -11.44 14.58
C VAL A 54 -2.58 -10.54 14.11
N THR A 55 -2.81 -9.43 14.82
CA THR A 55 -3.79 -8.42 14.38
C THR A 55 -3.07 -7.28 13.67
N ILE A 56 -3.37 -7.14 12.39
CA ILE A 56 -2.85 -6.09 11.51
C ILE A 56 -3.89 -4.99 11.42
N THR A 57 -3.50 -3.76 11.73
CA THR A 57 -4.37 -2.58 11.76
C THR A 57 -4.17 -1.66 10.58
N GLY A 58 -3.07 -1.81 9.86
CA GLY A 58 -2.75 -0.99 8.70
C GLY A 58 -1.79 -1.67 7.73
N VAL A 59 -2.04 -1.44 6.45
CA VAL A 59 -1.10 -1.74 5.36
C VAL A 59 -0.94 -0.47 4.55
N LEU A 60 0.26 0.07 4.53
CA LEU A 60 0.59 1.31 3.84
C LEU A 60 1.64 1.05 2.76
N VAL A 61 1.47 1.69 1.61
CA VAL A 61 2.47 1.68 0.54
C VAL A 61 3.09 3.07 0.40
N TYR A 62 4.39 3.12 0.16
CA TYR A 62 5.16 4.37 0.07
C TYR A 62 5.70 4.54 -1.34
N ARG A 63 5.44 5.71 -1.92
CA ARG A 63 5.97 6.05 -3.24
C ARG A 63 7.49 6.15 -3.22
N GLY A 64 8.10 5.73 -4.33
CA GLY A 64 9.49 6.05 -4.63
C GLY A 64 9.61 7.54 -4.91
N SER A 65 10.74 8.15 -4.56
CA SER A 65 11.09 9.48 -5.01
C SER A 65 11.46 9.43 -6.50
N ASP A 66 10.47 9.61 -7.36
CA ASP A 66 10.76 10.10 -8.69
C ASP A 66 11.33 11.51 -8.51
N THR A 67 12.49 11.77 -9.07
CA THR A 67 13.29 13.02 -8.94
C THR A 67 12.56 14.28 -9.43
N MET A 68 11.29 14.20 -9.78
CA MET A 68 10.45 15.29 -10.28
C MET A 68 9.32 15.71 -9.33
N MET A 69 9.18 15.06 -8.16
CA MET A 69 8.19 15.50 -7.15
C MET A 69 8.91 16.08 -5.95
N PRO A 70 8.41 17.20 -5.38
CA PRO A 70 8.97 17.74 -4.14
C PRO A 70 8.95 16.64 -3.08
N GLN A 71 10.04 16.50 -2.36
CA GLN A 71 10.13 15.66 -1.16
C GLN A 71 9.00 16.05 -0.23
N VAL A 72 7.94 15.26 -0.19
CA VAL A 72 6.93 15.41 0.87
C VAL A 72 7.43 14.52 2.00
N ASP A 73 8.07 15.14 2.96
CA ASP A 73 8.42 14.52 4.23
C ASP A 73 7.15 13.91 4.81
N ASP A 74 7.17 12.59 5.00
CA ASP A 74 6.11 11.75 5.60
C ASP A 74 4.75 11.69 4.87
N GLY A 75 4.61 12.30 3.70
CA GLY A 75 3.36 12.47 2.95
C GLY A 75 3.14 11.52 1.78
N GLY A 76 4.04 10.62 1.48
CA GLY A 76 3.95 9.72 0.32
C GLY A 76 3.34 8.35 0.61
N SER A 77 2.69 8.13 1.74
CA SER A 77 2.05 6.85 2.07
C SER A 77 0.58 6.85 1.70
N ILE A 78 0.12 5.70 1.20
CA ILE A 78 -1.28 5.42 0.90
C ILE A 78 -1.68 4.21 1.72
N ALA A 79 -2.73 4.34 2.52
CA ALA A 79 -3.27 3.25 3.31
C ALA A 79 -4.17 2.38 2.42
N LEU A 80 -3.89 1.07 2.37
CA LEU A 80 -4.71 0.05 1.73
C LEU A 80 -5.72 -0.56 2.71
N VAL A 81 -5.32 -0.68 3.99
CA VAL A 81 -6.16 -1.19 5.08
C VAL A 81 -6.17 -0.18 6.22
N THR A 82 -7.33 0.09 6.77
CA THR A 82 -7.55 1.03 7.88
C THR A 82 -8.38 0.45 9.02
N HIS A 83 -8.73 -0.84 8.95
CA HIS A 83 -9.48 -1.55 10.00
C HIS A 83 -8.69 -2.79 10.47
N PRO A 84 -8.79 -3.13 11.76
CA PRO A 84 -8.08 -4.28 12.29
C PRO A 84 -8.59 -5.59 11.70
N GLU A 85 -7.68 -6.47 11.29
CA GLU A 85 -7.96 -7.84 10.89
C GLU A 85 -6.95 -8.80 11.53
N THR A 86 -7.43 -9.97 11.97
CA THR A 86 -6.61 -10.95 12.68
C THR A 86 -6.38 -12.17 11.80
N PHE A 87 -5.13 -12.57 11.67
CA PHE A 87 -4.68 -13.71 10.88
C PHE A 87 -4.04 -14.75 11.80
N ASP A 88 -4.38 -16.02 11.60
CA ASP A 88 -3.63 -17.12 12.17
C ASP A 88 -2.56 -17.57 11.16
N LEU A 89 -1.31 -17.27 11.48
CA LEU A 89 -0.17 -17.51 10.58
C LEU A 89 -0.01 -19.00 10.28
N LEU A 90 -0.29 -19.89 11.24
CA LEU A 90 -0.11 -21.34 11.03
C LEU A 90 -1.08 -21.93 9.99
N THR A 91 -2.19 -21.24 9.71
CA THR A 91 -3.11 -21.62 8.61
C THR A 91 -2.59 -21.26 7.21
N LEU A 92 -1.55 -20.44 7.15
CA LEU A 92 -0.98 -19.93 5.90
C LEU A 92 0.29 -20.68 5.48
N THR A 93 0.63 -21.76 6.16
CA THR A 93 1.79 -22.60 5.85
C THR A 93 1.54 -23.49 4.62
N GLY A 94 2.63 -24.01 4.03
CA GLY A 94 2.52 -24.95 2.89
C GLY A 94 2.09 -24.30 1.57
N GLY A 95 2.26 -23.01 1.42
CA GLY A 95 1.90 -22.25 0.21
C GLY A 95 0.46 -21.72 0.23
N ALA A 96 -0.27 -21.86 1.33
CA ALA A 96 -1.54 -21.19 1.51
C ALA A 96 -1.32 -19.67 1.60
N THR A 97 -2.22 -18.91 0.99
CA THR A 97 -2.18 -17.44 1.02
C THR A 97 -3.55 -16.89 1.38
N THR A 98 -3.57 -15.73 2.03
CA THR A 98 -4.78 -14.96 2.25
C THR A 98 -4.60 -13.54 1.73
N LEU A 99 -5.69 -12.89 1.29
CA LEU A 99 -5.66 -11.49 0.91
C LEU A 99 -5.54 -10.65 2.18
N LEU A 100 -4.42 -9.93 2.31
CA LEU A 100 -4.18 -9.02 3.41
C LEU A 100 -4.74 -7.62 3.14
N ALA A 101 -4.56 -7.13 1.91
CA ALA A 101 -4.98 -5.79 1.53
C ALA A 101 -5.23 -5.69 0.02
N SER A 102 -6.17 -4.83 -0.37
CA SER A 102 -6.37 -4.44 -1.76
C SER A 102 -6.85 -2.99 -1.83
N GLY A 103 -6.33 -2.23 -2.80
CA GLY A 103 -6.74 -0.84 -2.98
C GLY A 103 -6.22 -0.22 -4.27
N GLU A 104 -6.92 0.81 -4.72
CA GLU A 104 -6.47 1.65 -5.82
C GLU A 104 -5.43 2.65 -5.34
N VAL A 105 -4.37 2.78 -6.11
CA VAL A 105 -3.29 3.73 -5.86
C VAL A 105 -2.89 4.43 -7.15
N PRO A 106 -2.35 5.65 -7.12
CA PRO A 106 -1.81 6.30 -8.30
C PRO A 106 -0.76 5.44 -8.98
N ALA A 107 -0.82 5.31 -10.31
CA ALA A 107 0.22 4.63 -11.07
C ALA A 107 1.59 5.27 -10.84
N GLY A 108 2.63 4.46 -10.83
CA GLY A 108 4.00 4.91 -10.58
C GLY A 108 4.83 3.94 -9.76
N SER A 109 5.99 4.40 -9.33
CA SER A 109 6.96 3.61 -8.58
C SER A 109 6.73 3.71 -7.08
N TYR A 110 6.84 2.58 -6.42
CA TYR A 110 6.77 2.41 -4.98
C TYR A 110 8.05 1.76 -4.48
N GLN A 111 8.42 1.97 -3.23
CA GLN A 111 9.71 1.48 -2.69
C GLN A 111 9.58 0.71 -1.39
N ARG A 112 8.41 0.74 -0.74
CA ARG A 112 8.24 0.15 0.58
C ARG A 112 6.77 -0.13 0.87
N ILE A 113 6.53 -1.21 1.61
CA ILE A 113 5.28 -1.49 2.29
C ILE A 113 5.53 -1.40 3.79
N ARG A 114 4.57 -0.89 4.54
CA ARG A 114 4.55 -0.92 6.01
C ARG A 114 3.34 -1.69 6.47
N LEU A 115 3.56 -2.63 7.38
CA LEU A 115 2.51 -3.26 8.16
C LEU A 115 2.44 -2.61 9.53
N GLU A 116 1.24 -2.35 10.03
CA GLU A 116 1.00 -1.90 11.40
C GLU A 116 0.33 -3.03 12.17
N ILE A 117 0.95 -3.47 13.27
CA ILE A 117 0.53 -4.61 14.07
C ILE A 117 0.14 -4.10 15.45
N SER A 118 -1.07 -4.45 15.92
CA SER A 118 -1.56 -4.00 17.22
C SER A 118 -1.39 -5.03 18.31
N SER A 119 -1.54 -6.32 18.00
CA SER A 119 -1.45 -7.41 18.96
C SER A 119 -1.01 -8.71 18.31
N ALA A 120 -0.46 -9.59 19.11
CA ALA A 120 -0.18 -10.96 18.71
C ALA A 120 -0.35 -11.89 19.93
N THR A 121 -0.85 -13.11 19.67
CA THR A 121 -1.10 -14.12 20.68
C THR A 121 -0.62 -15.48 20.18
N LEU A 122 0.06 -16.23 21.02
CA LEU A 122 0.43 -17.60 20.80
C LEU A 122 -0.49 -18.50 21.65
N THR A 123 -1.13 -19.49 21.01
CA THR A 123 -1.95 -20.47 21.67
C THR A 123 -1.26 -21.83 21.61
N TYR A 124 -1.05 -22.46 22.77
CA TYR A 124 -0.49 -23.80 22.87
C TYR A 124 -1.57 -24.87 22.67
N LYS A 125 -1.16 -26.11 22.35
CA LYS A 125 -2.08 -27.25 22.15
C LYS A 125 -2.85 -27.66 23.39
N ASP A 126 -2.38 -27.27 24.57
CA ASP A 126 -3.09 -27.47 25.86
C ASP A 126 -4.16 -26.39 26.11
N GLY A 127 -4.32 -25.45 25.21
CA GLY A 127 -5.26 -24.34 25.32
C GLY A 127 -4.72 -23.12 26.09
N THR A 128 -3.47 -23.16 26.54
CA THR A 128 -2.84 -22.00 27.21
C THR A 128 -2.55 -20.90 26.17
N GLU A 129 -2.89 -19.67 26.51
CA GLU A 129 -2.60 -18.51 25.67
C GLU A 129 -1.50 -17.65 26.29
N ALA A 130 -0.64 -17.12 25.43
CA ALA A 130 0.41 -16.19 25.79
C ALA A 130 0.38 -14.98 24.85
N ALA A 131 0.15 -13.78 25.42
CA ALA A 131 0.29 -12.55 24.67
C ALA A 131 1.77 -12.31 24.32
N LEU A 132 2.04 -11.99 23.08
CA LEU A 132 3.37 -11.65 22.60
C LEU A 132 3.59 -10.14 22.76
N LYS A 133 4.67 -9.75 23.44
CA LYS A 133 5.08 -8.35 23.49
C LYS A 133 5.60 -7.94 22.11
N ILE A 134 5.11 -6.82 21.60
CA ILE A 134 5.55 -6.27 20.32
C ILE A 134 6.52 -5.13 20.61
N ASP A 135 7.79 -5.28 20.20
CA ASP A 135 8.81 -4.25 20.38
C ASP A 135 8.62 -3.07 19.41
N SER A 136 8.14 -3.36 18.19
CA SER A 136 7.75 -2.36 17.20
C SER A 136 6.45 -2.77 16.56
N ASN A 137 5.45 -1.93 16.66
CA ASN A 137 4.16 -2.13 15.99
C ASN A 137 4.18 -1.75 14.50
N LYS A 138 5.34 -1.37 13.95
CA LYS A 138 5.53 -1.02 12.55
C LYS A 138 6.63 -1.89 11.95
N VAL A 139 6.31 -2.54 10.84
CA VAL A 139 7.23 -3.37 10.07
C VAL A 139 7.40 -2.75 8.70
N ASP A 140 8.58 -2.23 8.43
CA ASP A 140 8.94 -1.69 7.11
C ASP A 140 9.56 -2.79 6.24
N ILE A 141 8.97 -3.02 5.08
CA ILE A 141 9.41 -4.01 4.10
C ILE A 141 9.89 -3.24 2.88
N PRO A 142 11.21 -3.10 2.70
CA PRO A 142 11.75 -2.44 1.52
C PRO A 142 11.55 -3.36 0.29
N ILE A 143 10.75 -2.90 -0.62
CA ILE A 143 10.45 -3.60 -1.88
C ILE A 143 10.15 -2.57 -2.96
N PRO A 144 11.00 -2.42 -3.98
CA PRO A 144 10.69 -1.58 -5.13
C PRO A 144 9.72 -2.31 -6.06
N PHE A 145 8.63 -1.63 -6.44
CA PHE A 145 7.66 -2.14 -7.42
C PHE A 145 7.02 -1.00 -8.21
N HIS A 146 6.38 -1.35 -9.31
CA HIS A 146 5.68 -0.40 -10.18
C HIS A 146 4.22 -0.78 -10.33
N VAL A 147 3.33 0.21 -10.25
CA VAL A 147 1.91 0.06 -10.51
C VAL A 147 1.60 0.73 -11.85
N ALA A 148 1.15 -0.04 -12.83
CA ALA A 148 0.73 0.47 -14.13
C ALA A 148 -0.74 0.93 -14.09
N VAL A 149 -1.08 1.83 -14.99
CA VAL A 149 -2.47 2.33 -15.14
C VAL A 149 -3.39 1.18 -15.51
N ASP A 150 -4.55 1.11 -14.86
CA ASP A 150 -5.61 0.12 -15.09
C ASP A 150 -5.14 -1.36 -14.95
N GLN A 151 -3.99 -1.59 -14.27
CA GLN A 151 -3.47 -2.93 -14.00
C GLN A 151 -3.55 -3.26 -12.52
N THR A 152 -3.61 -4.56 -12.24
CA THR A 152 -3.50 -5.09 -10.86
C THR A 152 -2.09 -5.62 -10.65
N SER A 153 -1.39 -5.05 -9.67
CA SER A 153 -0.11 -5.56 -9.19
C SER A 153 -0.34 -6.40 -7.94
N THR A 154 0.04 -7.66 -7.99
CA THR A 154 -0.11 -8.61 -6.88
C THR A 154 1.25 -8.87 -6.24
N MET A 155 1.31 -8.88 -4.92
CA MET A 155 2.49 -9.29 -4.19
C MET A 155 2.14 -10.20 -3.03
N THR A 156 3.07 -11.10 -2.69
CA THR A 156 2.93 -12.02 -1.55
C THR A 156 4.04 -11.72 -0.56
N LEU A 157 3.65 -11.52 0.68
CA LEU A 157 4.54 -11.34 1.82
C LEU A 157 4.53 -12.62 2.65
N ASP A 158 5.70 -13.13 2.96
CA ASP A 158 5.92 -14.25 3.88
C ASP A 158 6.17 -13.68 5.28
N PHE A 159 5.26 -13.98 6.20
CA PHE A 159 5.40 -13.64 7.60
C PHE A 159 5.95 -14.86 8.35
N ASP A 160 7.25 -15.00 8.45
CA ASP A 160 7.90 -16.12 9.11
C ASP A 160 7.58 -16.12 10.62
N ALA A 161 6.56 -16.88 11.02
CA ALA A 161 6.14 -16.98 12.41
C ALA A 161 7.22 -17.60 13.29
N ALA A 162 8.01 -18.57 12.78
CA ALA A 162 9.09 -19.22 13.54
C ALA A 162 10.20 -18.24 13.90
N ALA A 163 10.64 -17.45 12.93
CA ALA A 163 11.68 -16.45 13.15
C ALA A 163 11.17 -15.26 13.97
N SER A 164 9.87 -14.99 13.91
CA SER A 164 9.24 -13.82 14.53
C SER A 164 8.96 -14.02 16.03
N VAL A 165 8.63 -15.24 16.50
CA VAL A 165 8.33 -15.52 17.88
C VAL A 165 9.61 -15.87 18.64
N GLN A 166 9.96 -15.08 19.64
CA GLN A 166 11.17 -15.23 20.41
C GLN A 166 10.88 -15.28 21.92
N VAL A 167 11.63 -16.09 22.65
CA VAL A 167 11.64 -16.07 24.10
C VAL A 167 12.62 -15.01 24.57
N ASN A 168 12.16 -14.09 25.39
CA ASN A 168 13.05 -13.14 26.03
C ASN A 168 13.75 -13.83 27.21
N ASP A 169 15.07 -13.98 27.11
CA ASP A 169 15.93 -14.60 28.15
C ASP A 169 16.05 -13.77 29.44
N THR A 170 15.29 -12.66 29.57
CA THR A 170 15.17 -11.95 30.84
C THR A 170 14.37 -12.79 31.83
N ALA A 171 14.63 -12.61 33.13
CA ALA A 171 14.11 -13.43 34.23
C ALA A 171 12.58 -13.63 34.28
N SER A 172 11.80 -13.04 33.41
CA SER A 172 10.34 -13.18 33.30
C SER A 172 9.87 -14.18 32.24
N GLY A 173 10.77 -14.67 31.34
CA GLY A 173 10.39 -15.61 30.27
C GLY A 173 9.31 -15.08 29.33
N SER A 174 9.18 -13.75 29.17
CA SER A 174 8.13 -13.16 28.33
C SER A 174 8.39 -13.46 26.86
N LEU A 175 7.35 -13.82 26.13
CA LEU A 175 7.41 -14.01 24.68
C LEU A 175 7.34 -12.65 23.97
N ILE A 176 8.14 -12.51 22.93
CA ILE A 176 8.22 -11.30 22.11
C ILE A 176 7.94 -11.64 20.66
N LEU A 177 7.15 -10.81 20.00
CA LEU A 177 7.03 -10.80 18.56
C LEU A 177 8.02 -9.78 17.98
N ARG A 178 8.97 -10.26 17.18
CA ARG A 178 9.83 -9.46 16.30
C ARG A 178 9.55 -9.85 14.87
N PRO A 179 8.63 -9.15 14.21
CA PRO A 179 8.14 -9.58 12.91
C PRO A 179 9.27 -9.71 11.87
N VAL A 180 9.39 -10.87 11.28
CA VAL A 180 10.24 -11.16 10.11
C VAL A 180 9.30 -11.35 8.94
N VAL A 181 9.29 -10.36 8.03
CA VAL A 181 8.41 -10.37 6.86
C VAL A 181 9.22 -10.11 5.62
N THR A 182 9.12 -11.01 4.64
CA THR A 182 9.87 -10.93 3.38
C THR A 182 8.94 -11.02 2.18
N PRO A 183 9.21 -10.29 1.07
CA PRO A 183 8.47 -10.47 -0.16
C PRO A 183 8.93 -11.76 -0.86
N VAL A 184 7.99 -12.63 -1.24
CA VAL A 184 8.29 -13.92 -1.87
C VAL A 184 7.74 -14.06 -3.29
N GLY A 185 6.87 -13.16 -3.72
CA GLY A 185 6.31 -13.17 -5.08
C GLY A 185 5.76 -11.83 -5.50
N MET A 186 5.93 -11.51 -6.78
CA MET A 186 5.29 -10.37 -7.44
C MET A 186 4.73 -10.83 -8.78
N GLY A 187 3.49 -10.37 -9.10
CA GLY A 187 2.81 -10.58 -10.36
C GLY A 187 2.10 -9.31 -10.83
N SER A 188 1.93 -9.18 -12.12
CA SER A 188 1.19 -8.12 -12.80
C SER A 188 0.24 -8.71 -13.83
#